data_a17aeacb2dcd7add2f1c6e6916575f2e
#
_entry.id   a17aeacb2dcd7add2f1c6e6916575f2e
#
_cell.length_a   1.000
_cell.length_b   1.000
_cell.length_c   1.000
_cell.angle_alpha   90.00
_cell.angle_beta   90.00
_cell.angle_gamma   90.00
#
_symmetry.space_group_name_H-M   'P 1'
#
loop_
_entity.id
_entity.type
_entity.pdbx_description
1 polymer ?
#
loop_
_entity_poly.entity_id
_entity_poly.type
_entity_poly.pdbx_seq_one_letter_code
_entity_poly.pdbx_strand_id
1 'polypeptide(L)'
;MATTTHILGYPRIGEKRELKFAQEKYWQGEIDQAELKRVGAGLREKNWNTQSEAGLSFATAGDFAWYDHVLTTTLLLGHVPKRHATGFPDLDTLFKVGRGQSQSGCGCAGACLLYTSPSPRDGR
;
A
#
# COMPACT_ATOMS: atom_id res chain seq x y z
N MET A 1 -30.25 -21.90 12.00
CA MET A 1 -29.49 -20.63 12.03
C MET A 1 -28.52 -20.63 10.85
N ALA A 2 -28.52 -19.57 10.03
CA ALA A 2 -27.55 -19.43 8.96
C ALA A 2 -26.22 -18.96 9.55
N THR A 3 -25.14 -19.68 9.27
CA THR A 3 -23.80 -19.26 9.68
C THR A 3 -23.28 -18.18 8.72
N THR A 4 -22.85 -17.07 9.26
CA THR A 4 -22.21 -15.99 8.50
C THR A 4 -20.73 -16.28 8.36
N THR A 5 -20.24 -16.27 7.15
CA THR A 5 -18.83 -16.60 6.83
C THR A 5 -18.07 -15.41 6.32
N HIS A 6 -16.85 -15.25 6.81
CA HIS A 6 -15.93 -14.21 6.36
C HIS A 6 -14.48 -14.65 6.57
N ILE A 7 -13.53 -13.89 6.00
CA ILE A 7 -12.09 -14.03 6.24
C ILE A 7 -11.54 -12.72 6.80
N LEU A 8 -10.39 -12.78 7.45
CA LEU A 8 -9.75 -11.59 8.06
C LEU A 8 -9.15 -10.63 7.03
N GLY A 9 -8.74 -11.13 5.89
CA GLY A 9 -8.16 -10.36 4.81
C GLY A 9 -7.73 -11.25 3.66
N TYR A 10 -7.41 -10.63 2.52
CA TYR A 10 -6.97 -11.32 1.31
C TYR A 10 -5.59 -10.78 0.87
N PRO A 11 -4.65 -11.65 0.43
CA PRO A 11 -3.33 -11.22 -0.03
C PRO A 11 -3.42 -10.22 -1.19
N ARG A 12 -2.76 -9.07 -1.04
CA ARG A 12 -2.82 -7.96 -2.00
C ARG A 12 -1.87 -8.10 -3.20
N ILE A 13 -0.83 -8.92 -3.06
CA ILE A 13 0.30 -8.91 -3.99
C ILE A 13 -0.01 -9.56 -5.35
N GLY A 14 -1.05 -10.40 -5.42
CA GLY A 14 -1.38 -11.23 -6.58
C GLY A 14 -0.62 -12.56 -6.58
N GLU A 15 -1.17 -13.56 -7.28
CA GLU A 15 -0.59 -14.92 -7.35
C GLU A 15 0.80 -14.95 -7.96
N LYS A 16 1.03 -14.11 -8.98
CA LYS A 16 2.30 -13.97 -9.70
C LYS A 16 3.05 -12.70 -9.30
N ARG A 17 2.73 -12.13 -8.14
CA ARG A 17 3.31 -10.88 -7.63
C ARG A 17 3.08 -9.67 -8.55
N GLU A 18 1.95 -9.61 -9.21
CA GLU A 18 1.60 -8.58 -10.20
C GLU A 18 1.73 -7.17 -9.61
N LEU A 19 1.27 -6.98 -8.37
CA LEU A 19 1.37 -5.69 -7.70
C LEU A 19 2.82 -5.25 -7.51
N LYS A 20 3.69 -6.17 -7.08
CA LYS A 20 5.12 -5.88 -6.89
C LYS A 20 5.77 -5.43 -8.18
N PHE A 21 5.59 -6.19 -9.26
CA PHE A 21 6.20 -5.85 -10.55
C PHE A 21 5.64 -4.55 -11.13
N ALA A 22 4.34 -4.28 -10.97
CA ALA A 22 3.75 -3.01 -11.40
C ALA A 22 4.34 -1.82 -10.61
N GLN A 23 4.53 -1.96 -9.31
CA GLN A 23 5.16 -0.92 -8.49
C GLN A 23 6.62 -0.68 -8.89
N GLU A 24 7.39 -1.73 -9.11
CA GLU A 24 8.78 -1.61 -9.56
C GLU A 24 8.88 -0.88 -10.91
N LYS A 25 8.05 -1.23 -11.88
CA LYS A 25 7.96 -0.55 -13.17
C LYS A 25 7.55 0.93 -13.03
N TYR A 26 6.61 1.22 -12.14
CA TYR A 26 6.22 2.60 -11.85
C TYR A 26 7.39 3.41 -11.28
N TRP A 27 8.14 2.85 -10.34
CA TRP A 27 9.29 3.53 -9.74
C TRP A 27 10.46 3.70 -10.72
N GLN A 28 10.56 2.85 -11.72
CA GLN A 28 11.52 2.96 -12.82
C GLN A 28 11.06 3.94 -13.92
N GLY A 29 9.81 4.38 -13.87
CA GLY A 29 9.22 5.26 -14.87
C GLY A 29 8.76 4.56 -16.15
N GLU A 30 8.66 3.23 -16.14
CA GLU A 30 8.21 2.43 -17.29
C GLU A 30 6.70 2.49 -17.50
N ILE A 31 5.94 2.65 -16.43
CA ILE A 31 4.48 2.81 -16.46
C ILE A 31 4.06 4.08 -15.71
N ASP A 32 2.90 4.61 -16.07
CA ASP A 32 2.33 5.77 -15.43
C ASP A 32 1.45 5.40 -14.21
N GLN A 33 0.99 6.41 -13.47
CA GLN A 33 0.14 6.23 -12.30
C GLN A 33 -1.23 5.62 -12.67
N ALA A 34 -1.76 5.93 -13.86
CA ALA A 34 -3.03 5.42 -14.32
C ALA A 34 -2.95 3.89 -14.54
N GLU A 35 -1.88 3.43 -15.17
CA GLU A 35 -1.64 2.00 -15.38
C GLU A 35 -1.43 1.26 -14.06
N LEU A 36 -0.65 1.83 -13.13
CA LEU A 36 -0.48 1.25 -11.80
C LEU A 36 -1.83 1.11 -11.07
N LYS A 37 -2.68 2.15 -11.12
CA LYS A 37 -4.02 2.12 -10.54
C LYS A 37 -4.92 1.07 -11.20
N ARG A 38 -4.79 0.89 -12.52
CA ARG A 38 -5.53 -0.13 -13.27
C ARG A 38 -5.16 -1.54 -12.82
N VAL A 39 -3.88 -1.82 -12.65
CA VAL A 39 -3.41 -3.11 -12.11
C VAL A 39 -3.96 -3.36 -10.70
N GLY A 40 -3.90 -2.37 -9.84
CA GLY A 40 -4.44 -2.47 -8.48
C GLY A 40 -5.95 -2.68 -8.45
N ALA A 41 -6.70 -2.02 -9.33
CA ALA A 41 -8.14 -2.23 -9.46
C ALA A 41 -8.48 -3.65 -9.90
N GLY A 42 -7.77 -4.17 -10.91
CA GLY A 42 -7.95 -5.55 -11.39
C GLY A 42 -7.64 -6.60 -10.32
N LEU A 43 -6.62 -6.37 -9.51
CA LEU A 43 -6.32 -7.27 -8.38
C LEU A 43 -7.41 -7.26 -7.31
N ARG A 44 -7.96 -6.09 -6.96
CA ARG A 44 -9.08 -5.98 -6.01
C ARG A 44 -10.32 -6.69 -6.55
N GLU A 45 -10.67 -6.45 -7.79
CA GLU A 45 -11.80 -7.09 -8.46
C GLU A 45 -11.66 -8.62 -8.43
N LYS A 46 -10.49 -9.14 -8.82
CA LYS A 46 -10.19 -10.58 -8.77
C LYS A 46 -10.33 -11.14 -7.35
N ASN A 47 -9.79 -10.44 -6.36
CA ASN A 47 -9.84 -10.87 -4.96
C ASN A 47 -11.29 -10.93 -4.44
N TRP A 48 -12.10 -9.95 -4.76
CA TRP A 48 -13.51 -9.92 -4.36
C TRP A 48 -14.34 -11.00 -5.08
N ASN A 49 -14.10 -11.20 -6.37
CA ASN A 49 -14.78 -12.26 -7.13
C ASN A 49 -14.44 -13.64 -6.56
N THR A 50 -13.18 -13.90 -6.24
CA THR A 50 -12.75 -15.15 -5.61
C THR A 50 -13.46 -15.40 -4.28
N GLN A 51 -13.59 -14.37 -3.44
CA GLN A 51 -14.32 -14.47 -2.17
C GLN A 51 -15.82 -14.72 -2.38
N SER A 52 -16.42 -14.03 -3.35
CA SER A 52 -17.83 -14.21 -3.71
C SER A 52 -18.11 -15.63 -4.25
N GLU A 53 -17.26 -16.11 -5.14
CA GLU A 53 -17.37 -17.47 -5.73
C GLU A 53 -17.17 -18.57 -4.68
N ALA A 54 -16.35 -18.31 -3.66
CA ALA A 54 -16.19 -19.21 -2.51
C ALA A 54 -17.40 -19.24 -1.57
N GLY A 55 -18.42 -18.42 -1.81
CA GLY A 55 -19.66 -18.38 -1.02
C GLY A 55 -19.52 -17.68 0.33
N LEU A 56 -18.56 -16.79 0.49
CA LEU A 56 -18.43 -15.97 1.70
C LEU A 56 -19.59 -14.97 1.79
N SER A 57 -20.10 -14.79 3.01
CA SER A 57 -21.18 -13.83 3.29
C SER A 57 -20.72 -12.39 3.20
N PHE A 58 -19.43 -12.14 3.50
CA PHE A 58 -18.79 -10.82 3.43
C PHE A 58 -17.51 -10.92 2.62
N ALA A 59 -17.29 -9.94 1.74
CA ALA A 59 -16.01 -9.72 1.09
C ALA A 59 -15.18 -8.71 1.90
N THR A 60 -13.87 -8.92 1.98
CA THR A 60 -12.97 -8.01 2.68
C THR A 60 -12.80 -6.69 1.92
N ALA A 61 -12.87 -5.57 2.63
CA ALA A 61 -12.58 -4.25 2.11
C ALA A 61 -11.54 -3.55 3.01
N GLY A 62 -10.64 -2.77 2.42
CA GLY A 62 -9.59 -2.07 3.16
C GLY A 62 -8.34 -2.88 3.47
N ASP A 63 -8.27 -4.12 3.02
CA ASP A 63 -7.09 -4.99 3.13
C ASP A 63 -6.08 -4.79 1.99
N PHE A 64 -6.45 -4.04 0.96
CA PHE A 64 -5.55 -3.65 -0.12
C PHE A 64 -4.74 -2.42 0.27
N ALA A 65 -3.43 -2.53 0.23
CA ALA A 65 -2.51 -1.42 0.43
C ALA A 65 -1.45 -1.42 -0.67
N TRP A 66 -1.07 -0.22 -1.14
CA TRP A 66 -0.05 -0.09 -2.17
C TRP A 66 1.35 -0.47 -1.68
N TYR A 67 1.68 -0.13 -0.45
CA TYR A 67 2.99 -0.38 0.12
C TYR A 67 2.88 -1.05 1.49
N ASP A 68 2.21 -0.40 2.42
CA ASP A 68 2.04 -0.84 3.80
C ASP A 68 0.68 -0.39 4.35
N HIS A 69 0.04 -1.22 5.18
CA HIS A 69 -1.27 -0.94 5.77
C HIS A 69 -1.22 0.22 6.77
N VAL A 70 -0.18 0.27 7.61
CA VAL A 70 0.00 1.35 8.59
C VAL A 70 0.17 2.67 7.87
N LEU A 71 1.01 2.71 6.84
CA LEU A 71 1.23 3.91 6.04
C LEU A 71 -0.05 4.37 5.33
N THR A 72 -0.80 3.46 4.73
CA THR A 72 -2.07 3.77 4.06
C THR A 72 -3.06 4.39 5.05
N THR A 73 -3.21 3.81 6.23
CA THR A 73 -4.10 4.32 7.28
C THR A 73 -3.62 5.68 7.81
N THR A 74 -2.32 5.85 7.99
CA THR A 74 -1.71 7.12 8.42
C THR A 74 -2.05 8.24 7.44
N LEU A 75 -1.92 8.00 6.14
CA LEU A 75 -2.27 8.97 5.10
C LEU A 75 -3.78 9.21 5.03
N LEU A 76 -4.60 8.17 5.20
CA LEU A 76 -6.06 8.30 5.24
C LEU A 76 -6.52 9.22 6.37
N LEU A 77 -5.87 9.16 7.51
CA LEU A 77 -6.13 10.03 8.67
C LEU A 77 -5.51 11.43 8.53
N GLY A 78 -4.80 11.70 7.44
CA GLY A 78 -4.13 12.98 7.20
C GLY A 78 -2.88 13.20 8.07
N HIS A 79 -2.36 12.15 8.70
CA HIS A 79 -1.18 12.23 9.56
C HIS A 79 0.12 12.11 8.73
N VAL A 80 0.41 13.17 7.97
CA VAL A 80 1.62 13.24 7.13
C VAL A 80 2.70 14.04 7.83
N PRO A 81 3.94 13.53 7.95
CA PRO A 81 5.05 14.30 8.50
C PRO A 81 5.25 15.61 7.73
N LYS A 82 5.48 16.70 8.46
CA LYS A 82 5.61 18.05 7.86
C LYS A 82 6.60 18.13 6.69
N ARG A 83 7.70 17.36 6.75
CA ARG A 83 8.71 17.28 5.67
C ARG A 83 8.20 16.69 4.35
N HIS A 84 7.07 15.98 4.37
CA HIS A 84 6.41 15.36 3.21
C HIS A 84 5.04 15.97 2.91
N ALA A 85 4.61 16.95 3.69
CA ALA A 85 3.33 17.63 3.52
C ALA A 85 3.41 18.61 2.33
N THR A 86 3.16 18.10 1.13
CA THR A 86 3.15 18.88 -0.12
C THR A 86 1.74 19.08 -0.66
N GLY A 87 0.77 19.30 0.21
CA GLY A 87 -0.64 19.42 -0.16
C GLY A 87 -1.44 18.17 0.17
N PHE A 88 -2.39 17.81 -0.69
CA PHE A 88 -3.23 16.62 -0.47
C PHE A 88 -2.43 15.33 -0.65
N PRO A 89 -2.49 14.38 0.28
CA PRO A 89 -1.76 13.13 0.18
C PRO A 89 -2.22 12.30 -1.04
N ASP A 90 -1.31 12.02 -1.94
CA ASP A 90 -1.52 11.20 -3.12
C ASP A 90 -0.66 9.93 -3.09
N LEU A 91 -0.72 9.14 -4.16
CA LEU A 91 0.04 7.90 -4.29
C LEU A 91 1.56 8.14 -4.28
N ASP A 92 2.00 9.26 -4.88
CA ASP A 92 3.42 9.64 -4.88
C ASP A 92 3.89 10.02 -3.48
N THR A 93 3.07 10.72 -2.71
CA THR A 93 3.32 11.03 -1.30
C THR A 93 3.48 9.74 -0.49
N LEU A 94 2.60 8.75 -0.71
CA LEU A 94 2.67 7.45 -0.06
C LEU A 94 4.03 6.78 -0.32
N PHE A 95 4.46 6.73 -1.57
CA PHE A 95 5.73 6.11 -1.93
C PHE A 95 6.94 6.90 -1.42
N LYS A 96 6.89 8.24 -1.42
CA LYS A 96 7.94 9.09 -0.83
C LYS A 96 8.10 8.84 0.67
N VAL A 97 7.00 8.74 1.39
CA VAL A 97 7.02 8.46 2.83
C VAL A 97 7.54 7.05 3.11
N GLY A 98 7.07 6.05 2.36
CA GLY A 98 7.43 4.63 2.57
C GLY A 98 8.87 4.30 2.18
N ARG A 99 9.35 4.83 1.06
CA ARG A 99 10.68 4.53 0.51
C ARG A 99 11.74 5.58 0.86
N GLY A 100 11.31 6.76 1.28
CA GLY A 100 12.15 7.93 1.41
C GLY A 100 12.44 8.62 0.08
N GLN A 101 13.04 9.78 0.14
CA GLN A 101 13.46 10.57 -1.02
C GLN A 101 14.96 10.84 -0.93
N SER A 102 15.75 10.18 -1.78
CA SER A 102 17.17 10.46 -1.93
C SER A 102 17.36 11.56 -2.97
N GLN A 103 18.05 12.63 -2.62
CA GLN A 103 18.46 13.69 -3.56
C GLN A 103 19.72 13.30 -4.36
N SER A 104 20.43 12.28 -3.95
CA SER A 104 21.62 11.76 -4.63
C SER A 104 21.43 10.26 -4.82
N GLY A 105 21.63 9.76 -6.02
CA GLY A 105 21.38 8.37 -6.48
C GLY A 105 22.04 7.23 -5.68
N CYS A 106 22.25 7.42 -4.39
CA CYS A 106 22.62 6.38 -3.45
C CYS A 106 21.34 5.70 -2.94
N GLY A 107 21.24 4.39 -3.12
CA GLY A 107 20.06 3.59 -2.73
C GLY A 107 19.77 3.52 -1.22
N CYS A 108 20.41 4.34 -0.42
CA CYS A 108 20.18 4.47 1.01
C CYS A 108 19.21 5.61 1.29
N ALA A 109 17.98 5.51 0.76
CA ALA A 109 16.93 6.43 1.14
C ALA A 109 16.56 6.20 2.62
N GLY A 110 16.83 7.19 3.45
CA GLY A 110 16.43 7.15 4.85
C GLY A 110 14.93 6.91 4.97
N ALA A 111 14.55 5.69 5.32
CA ALA A 111 13.16 5.30 5.47
C ALA A 111 12.51 6.17 6.55
N CYS A 112 11.48 6.88 6.18
CA CYS A 112 10.87 7.92 6.98
C CYS A 112 10.02 7.40 8.14
N LEU A 113 9.54 6.18 8.06
CA LEU A 113 8.69 5.57 9.09
C LEU A 113 9.42 5.34 10.42
N LEU A 114 10.75 5.21 10.39
CA LEU A 114 11.55 5.00 11.60
C LEU A 114 11.54 6.18 12.56
N TYR A 115 11.21 7.39 12.09
CA TYR A 115 11.17 8.60 12.94
C TYR A 115 9.83 8.85 13.61
N THR A 116 8.77 8.18 13.18
CA THR A 116 7.41 8.37 13.71
C THR A 116 6.93 7.20 14.55
N SER A 117 7.60 6.05 14.48
CA SER A 117 7.33 4.90 15.33
C SER A 117 8.37 4.84 16.45
N PRO A 118 7.96 4.95 17.71
CA PRO A 118 8.89 4.74 18.83
C PRO A 118 9.35 3.29 18.80
N SER A 119 10.54 3.07 18.23
CA SER A 119 11.21 1.77 18.30
C SER A 119 11.86 1.62 19.67
N PRO A 120 11.79 0.46 20.30
CA PRO A 120 12.54 0.19 21.52
C PRO A 120 14.06 0.37 21.38
N ARG A 121 14.56 0.48 20.16
CA ARG A 121 15.98 0.75 19.86
C ARG A 121 16.35 2.22 19.85
N ASP A 122 15.38 3.14 19.79
CA ASP A 122 15.62 4.59 19.77
C ASP A 122 15.75 5.19 21.18
N GLY A 123 15.66 4.38 22.20
CA GLY A 123 15.82 4.76 23.61
C GLY A 123 17.27 4.75 24.13
N ARG A 124 18.24 5.12 23.30
CA ARG A 124 19.63 5.35 23.75
C ARG A 124 20.04 6.79 23.60
#